data_ea2f9f77db44deba5cdee819a5e6bd11
#
_entry.id   ea2f9f77db44deba5cdee819a5e6bd11
#
_cell.length_a   1.000
_cell.length_b   1.000
_cell.length_c   1.000
_cell.angle_alpha   90.00
_cell.angle_beta   90.00
_cell.angle_gamma   90.00
#
_symmetry.space_group_name_H-M   'P 1'
#
loop_
_entity.id
_entity.type
_entity.pdbx_description
1 polymer ?
#
loop_
_entity_poly.entity_id
_entity_poly.type
_entity_poly.pdbx_seq_one_letter_code
_entity_poly.pdbx_strand_id
1 'polypeptide(L)'
;MKFDEAYSGNVFIKSHPSFEESEAVIYGMPMDWTVSYRPGSRFGPSRIREVSIGLEEYSPYLDKELDEVKYFDAGDIPLPFGNPQKSIEMIEEYIDKLLAEDKYPLGMGGEHLVSWPVMKAMYKKYPDLAIIHMDAHTDLRDDYEGEPLSHSTPIKKIADLIGPTNVYSFGIRSGMKEEFKWAKEVGMHISKFEVLEPLKEILPTLAGRPVYVTIDIDVLDPAHAPGTGTVDAGGITSRELLASIHAIVNSGVRVVGSDLVEVAPIYDPSEQTANTASKIIREMILGWVPKKG
;
A
#
# COMPACT_ATOMS: atom_id res chain seq x y z
N MET A 1 5.66 -3.75 22.84
CA MET A 1 5.24 -2.37 22.52
C MET A 1 3.75 -2.33 22.78
N LYS A 2 3.27 -1.42 23.60
CA LYS A 2 1.84 -1.19 23.73
C LYS A 2 1.42 -0.32 22.55
N PHE A 3 0.28 -0.60 21.93
CA PHE A 3 -0.23 0.20 20.82
C PHE A 3 -0.55 1.65 21.24
N ASP A 4 -0.72 1.91 22.53
CA ASP A 4 -0.97 3.22 23.14
C ASP A 4 0.29 4.11 23.24
N GLU A 5 1.48 3.57 22.98
CA GLU A 5 2.75 4.31 23.03
C GLU A 5 3.17 4.83 21.65
N ALA A 6 2.24 4.89 20.69
CA ALA A 6 2.49 5.48 19.40
C ALA A 6 2.87 6.95 19.58
N TYR A 7 3.95 7.35 18.94
CA TYR A 7 4.43 8.74 18.93
C TYR A 7 3.29 9.65 18.50
N SER A 8 2.82 10.50 19.40
CA SER A 8 1.71 11.43 19.20
C SER A 8 2.09 12.56 18.23
N GLY A 9 2.23 12.22 16.97
CA GLY A 9 2.09 13.13 15.85
C GLY A 9 0.61 13.36 15.54
N ASN A 10 0.30 14.12 14.50
CA ASN A 10 -1.05 14.23 13.97
C ASN A 10 -1.56 12.83 13.63
N VAL A 11 -2.81 12.53 13.94
CA VAL A 11 -3.50 11.31 13.53
C VAL A 11 -4.30 11.58 12.25
N PHE A 12 -4.59 10.54 11.49
CA PHE A 12 -5.48 10.64 10.33
C PHE A 12 -6.87 11.08 10.80
N ILE A 13 -7.51 11.96 10.00
CA ILE A 13 -8.82 12.55 10.34
C ILE A 13 -9.81 11.48 10.83
N LYS A 14 -10.56 11.78 11.91
CA LYS A 14 -11.56 10.86 12.51
C LYS A 14 -11.05 9.53 13.06
N SER A 15 -9.75 9.39 13.29
CA SER A 15 -9.22 8.23 14.01
C SER A 15 -9.96 8.01 15.33
N HIS A 16 -10.44 6.76 15.54
CA HIS A 16 -11.10 6.38 16.78
C HIS A 16 -10.09 6.34 17.93
N PRO A 17 -10.44 6.81 19.15
CA PRO A 17 -9.47 6.91 20.24
C PRO A 17 -9.10 5.56 20.89
N SER A 18 -9.87 4.50 20.67
CA SER A 18 -9.63 3.18 21.27
C SER A 18 -9.18 2.18 20.21
N PHE A 19 -8.01 1.57 20.44
CA PHE A 19 -7.51 0.45 19.65
C PHE A 19 -8.44 -0.77 19.76
N GLU A 20 -8.89 -1.09 20.97
CA GLU A 20 -9.71 -2.28 21.24
C GLU A 20 -11.02 -2.25 20.48
N GLU A 21 -11.68 -1.07 20.43
CA GLU A 21 -12.96 -0.90 19.75
C GLU A 21 -12.84 -0.76 18.23
N SER A 22 -11.63 -0.58 17.71
CA SER A 22 -11.41 -0.35 16.27
C SER A 22 -11.36 -1.66 15.49
N GLU A 23 -11.87 -1.63 14.27
CA GLU A 23 -11.87 -2.74 13.31
C GLU A 23 -10.58 -2.78 12.50
N ALA A 24 -10.03 -1.60 12.21
CA ALA A 24 -8.80 -1.42 11.47
C ALA A 24 -7.76 -0.60 12.25
N VAL A 25 -6.51 -0.79 11.90
CA VAL A 25 -5.39 0.00 12.40
C VAL A 25 -4.64 0.60 11.22
N ILE A 26 -4.55 1.94 11.20
CA ILE A 26 -3.65 2.68 10.32
C ILE A 26 -2.30 2.80 11.01
N TYR A 27 -1.22 2.57 10.29
CA TYR A 27 0.14 2.69 10.81
C TYR A 27 1.08 3.20 9.72
N GLY A 28 2.12 3.93 10.13
CA GLY A 28 3.18 4.38 9.25
C GLY A 28 4.39 3.46 9.28
N MET A 29 5.02 3.28 8.12
CA MET A 29 6.29 2.56 7.95
C MET A 29 7.34 3.51 7.34
N PRO A 30 7.89 4.46 8.13
CA PRO A 30 8.71 5.57 7.64
C PRO A 30 10.13 5.11 7.29
N MET A 31 10.28 4.32 6.23
CA MET A 31 11.55 3.79 5.74
C MET A 31 11.81 4.23 4.30
N ASP A 32 13.03 4.69 4.01
CA ASP A 32 13.53 4.99 2.65
C ASP A 32 15.05 4.76 2.57
N TRP A 33 15.53 3.69 3.23
CA TRP A 33 16.95 3.38 3.36
C TRP A 33 17.55 2.74 2.11
N THR A 34 16.72 2.21 1.21
CA THR A 34 17.15 1.42 0.06
C THR A 34 16.76 2.04 -1.28
N VAL A 35 16.29 3.28 -1.26
CA VAL A 35 15.95 4.00 -2.49
C VAL A 35 17.18 4.26 -3.36
N SER A 36 17.03 4.02 -4.65
CA SER A 36 18.11 4.13 -5.63
C SER A 36 18.28 5.54 -6.24
N TYR A 37 17.29 6.43 -6.07
CA TYR A 37 17.31 7.74 -6.72
C TYR A 37 17.00 8.89 -5.75
N ARG A 38 15.74 9.16 -5.42
CA ARG A 38 15.32 10.33 -4.63
C ARG A 38 14.70 9.90 -3.31
N PRO A 39 15.42 9.96 -2.17
CA PRO A 39 14.86 9.64 -0.86
C PRO A 39 13.85 10.70 -0.41
N GLY A 40 12.96 10.35 0.50
CA GLY A 40 11.97 11.27 1.08
C GLY A 40 10.62 10.61 1.37
N SER A 41 10.41 9.38 0.93
CA SER A 41 9.16 8.65 1.16
C SER A 41 8.92 8.34 2.65
N ARG A 42 9.97 8.30 3.50
CA ARG A 42 9.82 8.19 4.96
C ARG A 42 8.99 9.31 5.59
N PHE A 43 8.82 10.45 4.91
CA PHE A 43 8.00 11.56 5.37
C PHE A 43 6.55 11.47 4.89
N GLY A 44 6.23 10.50 4.02
CA GLY A 44 4.90 10.26 3.46
C GLY A 44 3.84 10.08 4.54
N PRO A 45 3.98 9.13 5.49
CA PRO A 45 2.97 8.86 6.51
C PRO A 45 2.60 10.10 7.34
N SER A 46 3.60 10.87 7.79
CA SER A 46 3.37 12.09 8.55
C SER A 46 2.62 13.15 7.73
N ARG A 47 3.03 13.37 6.46
CA ARG A 47 2.39 14.38 5.62
C ARG A 47 0.96 13.99 5.23
N ILE A 48 0.68 12.71 4.97
CA ILE A 48 -0.67 12.22 4.69
C ILE A 48 -1.61 12.52 5.86
N ARG A 49 -1.16 12.31 7.11
CA ARG A 49 -1.92 12.66 8.30
C ARG A 49 -2.19 14.15 8.42
N GLU A 50 -1.16 14.98 8.21
CA GLU A 50 -1.28 16.43 8.29
C GLU A 50 -2.32 16.98 7.32
N VAL A 51 -2.28 16.56 6.06
CA VAL A 51 -3.21 17.05 5.04
C VAL A 51 -4.60 16.46 5.17
N SER A 52 -4.75 15.32 5.86
CA SER A 52 -6.05 14.65 6.02
C SER A 52 -7.09 15.52 6.72
N ILE A 53 -6.66 16.48 7.56
CA ILE A 53 -7.57 17.42 8.25
C ILE A 53 -8.36 18.31 7.28
N GLY A 54 -7.87 18.51 6.06
CA GLY A 54 -8.54 19.27 5.01
C GLY A 54 -9.48 18.43 4.13
N LEU A 55 -9.58 17.12 4.41
CA LEU A 55 -10.39 16.20 3.62
C LEU A 55 -11.83 16.17 4.14
N GLU A 56 -12.81 16.19 3.24
CA GLU A 56 -14.19 15.90 3.60
C GLU A 56 -14.33 14.45 4.08
N GLU A 57 -15.09 14.25 5.14
CA GLU A 57 -15.29 12.92 5.76
C GLU A 57 -16.15 11.99 4.90
N TYR A 58 -17.08 12.56 4.15
CA TYR A 58 -18.04 11.84 3.30
C TYR A 58 -17.44 11.48 1.94
N SER A 59 -17.64 10.25 1.53
CA SER A 59 -17.35 9.78 0.17
C SER A 59 -18.63 9.73 -0.67
N PRO A 60 -18.78 10.62 -1.66
CA PRO A 60 -19.95 10.56 -2.57
C PRO A 60 -19.91 9.38 -3.53
N TYR A 61 -18.80 8.66 -3.61
CA TYR A 61 -18.66 7.44 -4.43
C TYR A 61 -19.25 6.22 -3.73
N LEU A 62 -19.07 6.14 -2.42
CA LEU A 62 -19.49 4.99 -1.60
C LEU A 62 -20.76 5.29 -0.80
N ASP A 63 -21.21 6.56 -0.75
CA ASP A 63 -22.32 7.03 0.07
C ASP A 63 -22.12 6.66 1.56
N LYS A 64 -20.91 6.97 2.08
CA LYS A 64 -20.47 6.65 3.44
C LYS A 64 -19.64 7.78 4.06
N GLU A 65 -19.70 7.88 5.38
CA GLU A 65 -18.86 8.77 6.18
C GLU A 65 -17.81 8.00 6.99
N LEU A 66 -16.68 8.66 7.30
CA LEU A 66 -15.57 8.03 8.04
C LEU A 66 -15.96 7.56 9.44
N ASP A 67 -16.93 8.21 10.10
CA ASP A 67 -17.42 7.82 11.42
C ASP A 67 -18.24 6.52 11.42
N GLU A 68 -18.64 6.03 10.24
CA GLU A 68 -19.27 4.71 10.10
C GLU A 68 -18.28 3.54 10.24
N VAL A 69 -16.96 3.82 10.25
CA VAL A 69 -15.89 2.83 10.35
C VAL A 69 -14.97 3.16 11.51
N LYS A 70 -14.90 2.28 12.49
CA LYS A 70 -13.98 2.47 13.62
C LYS A 70 -12.56 2.03 13.22
N TYR A 71 -11.68 2.97 12.99
CA TYR A 71 -10.25 2.72 12.76
C TYR A 71 -9.40 3.53 13.73
N PHE A 72 -8.31 2.95 14.17
CA PHE A 72 -7.33 3.54 15.08
C PHE A 72 -6.05 3.89 14.31
N ASP A 73 -5.58 5.12 14.42
CA ASP A 73 -4.26 5.50 13.88
C ASP A 73 -3.20 5.30 14.97
N ALA A 74 -2.37 4.29 14.79
CA ALA A 74 -1.32 3.89 15.73
C ALA A 74 -0.04 4.72 15.58
N GLY A 75 -0.02 5.76 14.74
CA GLY A 75 1.21 6.50 14.46
C GLY A 75 2.21 5.69 13.63
N ASP A 76 3.49 6.01 13.74
CA ASP A 76 4.56 5.39 12.98
C ASP A 76 5.27 4.30 13.79
N ILE A 77 5.60 3.18 13.13
CA ILE A 77 6.50 2.17 13.70
C ILE A 77 7.89 2.81 13.87
N PRO A 78 8.50 2.77 15.08
CA PRO A 78 9.80 3.40 15.33
C PRO A 78 10.93 2.56 14.72
N LEU A 79 11.15 2.74 13.42
CA LEU A 79 12.15 1.99 12.65
C LEU A 79 13.57 2.54 12.85
N PRO A 80 14.60 1.67 12.99
CA PRO A 80 15.98 2.09 13.15
C PRO A 80 16.51 2.67 11.84
N PHE A 81 17.03 3.91 11.91
CA PHE A 81 17.56 4.61 10.75
C PHE A 81 18.71 3.83 10.09
N GLY A 82 18.66 3.66 8.76
CA GLY A 82 19.74 3.04 7.98
C GLY A 82 19.93 1.53 8.20
N ASN A 83 18.95 0.84 8.79
CA ASN A 83 19.02 -0.60 8.99
C ASN A 83 17.78 -1.30 8.41
N PRO A 84 17.77 -1.58 7.09
CA PRO A 84 16.62 -2.18 6.43
C PRO A 84 16.27 -3.56 6.98
N GLN A 85 17.25 -4.41 7.28
CA GLN A 85 17.01 -5.75 7.82
C GLN A 85 16.24 -5.68 9.15
N LYS A 86 16.70 -4.83 10.09
CA LYS A 86 16.01 -4.67 11.38
C LYS A 86 14.64 -4.02 11.23
N SER A 87 14.48 -3.08 10.30
CA SER A 87 13.20 -2.46 10.00
C SER A 87 12.19 -3.50 9.50
N ILE A 88 12.58 -4.38 8.58
CA ILE A 88 11.76 -5.49 8.07
C ILE A 88 11.31 -6.40 9.22
N GLU A 89 12.21 -6.82 10.11
CA GLU A 89 11.86 -7.66 11.26
C GLU A 89 10.83 -6.99 12.18
N MET A 90 11.01 -5.69 12.45
CA MET A 90 10.10 -4.94 13.32
C MET A 90 8.72 -4.73 12.68
N ILE A 91 8.66 -4.48 11.37
CA ILE A 91 7.38 -4.38 10.66
C ILE A 91 6.65 -5.72 10.69
N GLU A 92 7.33 -6.83 10.38
CA GLU A 92 6.73 -8.16 10.41
C GLU A 92 6.16 -8.49 11.79
N GLU A 93 6.94 -8.27 12.87
CA GLU A 93 6.50 -8.48 14.25
C GLU A 93 5.29 -7.59 14.62
N TYR A 94 5.27 -6.35 14.15
CA TYR A 94 4.15 -5.43 14.39
C TYR A 94 2.86 -5.94 13.73
N ILE A 95 2.94 -6.39 12.47
CA ILE A 95 1.79 -6.93 11.75
C ILE A 95 1.32 -8.25 12.34
N ASP A 96 2.22 -9.15 12.74
CA ASP A 96 1.84 -10.38 13.44
C ASP A 96 0.99 -10.08 14.69
N LYS A 97 1.32 -9.02 15.44
CA LYS A 97 0.52 -8.57 16.60
C LYS A 97 -0.85 -8.02 16.21
N LEU A 98 -0.93 -7.19 15.16
CA LEU A 98 -2.22 -6.69 14.68
C LEU A 98 -3.14 -7.82 14.23
N LEU A 99 -2.59 -8.79 13.51
CA LEU A 99 -3.33 -9.93 13.01
C LEU A 99 -3.79 -10.88 14.14
N ALA A 100 -3.04 -10.97 15.25
CA ALA A 100 -3.44 -11.72 16.43
C ALA A 100 -4.66 -11.09 17.15
N GLU A 101 -4.82 -9.78 17.05
CA GLU A 101 -5.96 -9.01 17.59
C GLU A 101 -7.11 -8.86 16.56
N ASP A 102 -7.07 -9.63 15.45
CA ASP A 102 -8.07 -9.59 14.38
C ASP A 102 -8.34 -8.19 13.82
N LYS A 103 -7.31 -7.33 13.79
CA LYS A 103 -7.38 -6.00 13.19
C LYS A 103 -7.06 -6.06 11.69
N TYR A 104 -7.78 -5.21 10.91
CA TYR A 104 -7.45 -4.98 9.52
C TYR A 104 -6.23 -4.04 9.44
N PRO A 105 -5.09 -4.46 8.86
CA PRO A 105 -3.91 -3.62 8.73
C PRO A 105 -4.02 -2.71 7.49
N LEU A 106 -3.88 -1.38 7.69
CA LEU A 106 -3.79 -0.39 6.63
C LEU A 106 -2.49 0.40 6.79
N GLY A 107 -1.50 0.10 5.96
CA GLY A 107 -0.17 0.71 6.01
C GLY A 107 -0.08 2.01 5.21
N MET A 108 0.60 3.00 5.77
CA MET A 108 1.16 4.13 5.03
C MET A 108 2.66 3.92 4.94
N GLY A 109 3.18 3.65 3.75
CA GLY A 109 4.58 3.32 3.57
C GLY A 109 5.49 4.54 3.51
N GLY A 110 6.76 4.21 3.64
CA GLY A 110 7.88 4.83 2.98
C GLY A 110 8.09 4.21 1.61
N GLU A 111 9.29 3.66 1.38
CA GLU A 111 9.63 2.95 0.15
C GLU A 111 8.88 1.61 0.02
N HIS A 112 8.74 1.08 -1.22
CA HIS A 112 7.92 -0.11 -1.47
C HIS A 112 8.44 -1.40 -0.78
N LEU A 113 9.71 -1.47 -0.40
CA LEU A 113 10.25 -2.63 0.33
C LEU A 113 9.48 -2.94 1.63
N VAL A 114 8.80 -1.95 2.23
CA VAL A 114 8.03 -2.14 3.47
C VAL A 114 6.85 -3.11 3.31
N SER A 115 6.33 -3.30 2.10
CA SER A 115 5.24 -4.24 1.83
C SER A 115 5.69 -5.71 1.95
N TRP A 116 6.98 -6.01 1.76
CA TRP A 116 7.53 -7.36 1.90
C TRP A 116 7.30 -7.97 3.30
N PRO A 117 7.72 -7.34 4.41
CA PRO A 117 7.48 -7.88 5.76
C PRO A 117 6.00 -7.96 6.11
N VAL A 118 5.18 -7.04 5.61
CA VAL A 118 3.72 -7.11 5.79
C VAL A 118 3.18 -8.38 5.14
N MET A 119 3.57 -8.65 3.89
CA MET A 119 3.13 -9.85 3.16
C MET A 119 3.59 -11.14 3.82
N LYS A 120 4.78 -11.18 4.45
CA LYS A 120 5.24 -12.33 5.24
C LYS A 120 4.29 -12.65 6.40
N ALA A 121 3.90 -11.63 7.17
CA ALA A 121 2.95 -11.78 8.27
C ALA A 121 1.55 -12.17 7.76
N MET A 122 1.06 -11.52 6.69
CA MET A 122 -0.23 -11.81 6.08
C MET A 122 -0.32 -13.25 5.57
N TYR A 123 0.72 -13.76 4.91
CA TYR A 123 0.75 -15.12 4.37
C TYR A 123 0.71 -16.21 5.46
N LYS A 124 1.26 -15.95 6.65
CA LYS A 124 1.12 -16.86 7.81
C LYS A 124 -0.35 -17.05 8.20
N LYS A 125 -1.16 -15.99 8.15
CA LYS A 125 -2.59 -16.01 8.51
C LYS A 125 -3.47 -16.49 7.33
N TYR A 126 -3.07 -16.18 6.10
CA TYR A 126 -3.84 -16.45 4.88
C TYR A 126 -2.98 -17.20 3.84
N PRO A 127 -2.86 -18.54 3.93
CA PRO A 127 -2.00 -19.32 3.02
C PRO A 127 -2.43 -19.31 1.54
N ASP A 128 -3.68 -18.95 1.26
CA ASP A 128 -4.25 -18.78 -0.09
C ASP A 128 -4.28 -17.32 -0.56
N LEU A 129 -3.47 -16.46 0.07
CA LEU A 129 -3.40 -15.03 -0.21
C LEU A 129 -3.04 -14.75 -1.68
N ALA A 130 -3.74 -13.80 -2.28
CA ALA A 130 -3.36 -13.16 -3.53
C ALA A 130 -3.01 -11.69 -3.28
N ILE A 131 -2.24 -11.09 -4.19
CA ILE A 131 -1.91 -9.67 -4.14
C ILE A 131 -2.36 -8.95 -5.41
N ILE A 132 -3.01 -7.80 -5.24
CA ILE A 132 -3.21 -6.80 -6.27
C ILE A 132 -2.15 -5.71 -6.04
N HIS A 133 -1.29 -5.51 -7.03
CA HIS A 133 -0.19 -4.56 -7.04
C HIS A 133 -0.44 -3.52 -8.13
N MET A 134 -0.52 -2.25 -7.75
CA MET A 134 -0.70 -1.12 -8.66
C MET A 134 0.53 -0.22 -8.58
N ASP A 135 1.27 -0.08 -9.68
CA ASP A 135 2.61 0.51 -9.70
C ASP A 135 3.01 0.92 -11.12
N ALA A 136 3.93 1.86 -11.25
CA ALA A 136 4.66 2.09 -12.50
C ALA A 136 5.70 0.99 -12.77
N HIS A 137 6.31 0.46 -11.70
CA HIS A 137 7.47 -0.42 -11.75
C HIS A 137 7.09 -1.89 -11.55
N THR A 138 7.94 -2.80 -12.05
CA THR A 138 7.75 -4.23 -11.83
C THR A 138 8.08 -4.67 -10.42
N ASP A 139 9.10 -4.06 -9.81
CA ASP A 139 9.71 -4.44 -8.52
C ASP A 139 10.11 -5.92 -8.42
N LEU A 140 10.54 -6.46 -9.57
CA LEU A 140 10.86 -7.88 -9.74
C LEU A 140 12.37 -8.16 -9.79
N ARG A 141 13.21 -7.26 -9.30
CA ARG A 141 14.64 -7.51 -9.21
C ARG A 141 14.95 -8.53 -8.10
N ASP A 142 15.93 -9.40 -8.33
CA ASP A 142 16.49 -10.25 -7.29
C ASP A 142 17.32 -9.43 -6.28
N ASP A 143 18.07 -8.45 -6.80
CA ASP A 143 18.85 -7.48 -6.04
C ASP A 143 18.99 -6.16 -6.82
N TYR A 144 19.46 -5.12 -6.16
CA TYR A 144 19.89 -3.87 -6.76
C TYR A 144 21.37 -3.64 -6.42
N GLU A 145 22.26 -3.73 -7.44
CA GLU A 145 23.71 -3.60 -7.29
C GLU A 145 24.31 -4.54 -6.22
N GLY A 146 23.76 -5.75 -6.09
CA GLY A 146 24.18 -6.78 -5.12
C GLY A 146 23.46 -6.71 -3.77
N GLU A 147 22.56 -5.71 -3.56
CA GLU A 147 21.77 -5.61 -2.33
C GLU A 147 20.38 -6.23 -2.53
N PRO A 148 20.08 -7.35 -1.85
CA PRO A 148 18.80 -8.04 -2.01
C PRO A 148 17.63 -7.33 -1.33
N LEU A 149 17.90 -6.41 -0.40
CA LEU A 149 16.90 -5.58 0.26
C LEU A 149 16.88 -4.20 -0.40
N SER A 150 16.02 -4.03 -1.39
CA SER A 150 15.86 -2.80 -2.14
C SER A 150 14.39 -2.53 -2.43
N HIS A 151 14.02 -1.26 -2.58
CA HIS A 151 12.68 -0.85 -2.99
C HIS A 151 12.25 -1.46 -4.34
N SER A 152 13.19 -1.92 -5.16
CA SER A 152 12.94 -2.56 -6.46
C SER A 152 12.79 -4.09 -6.40
N THR A 153 12.73 -4.68 -5.18
CA THR A 153 12.71 -6.15 -5.01
C THR A 153 11.47 -6.72 -4.30
N PRO A 154 10.54 -5.94 -3.74
CA PRO A 154 9.49 -6.48 -2.89
C PRO A 154 8.57 -7.45 -3.62
N ILE A 155 8.17 -7.13 -4.85
CA ILE A 155 7.22 -7.96 -5.60
C ILE A 155 7.85 -9.29 -6.03
N LYS A 156 9.16 -9.31 -6.35
CA LYS A 156 9.88 -10.56 -6.58
C LYS A 156 9.85 -11.47 -5.35
N LYS A 157 10.18 -10.90 -4.17
CA LYS A 157 10.17 -11.64 -2.90
C LYS A 157 8.78 -12.14 -2.52
N ILE A 158 7.76 -11.34 -2.78
CA ILE A 158 6.37 -11.72 -2.56
C ILE A 158 5.97 -12.86 -3.52
N ALA A 159 6.33 -12.76 -4.80
CA ALA A 159 6.05 -13.80 -5.78
C ALA A 159 6.73 -15.12 -5.43
N ASP A 160 7.95 -15.07 -4.92
CA ASP A 160 8.67 -16.27 -4.45
C ASP A 160 8.00 -16.89 -3.20
N LEU A 161 7.36 -16.08 -2.35
CA LEU A 161 6.70 -16.55 -1.14
C LEU A 161 5.33 -17.17 -1.42
N ILE A 162 4.45 -16.45 -2.14
CA ILE A 162 3.04 -16.87 -2.33
C ILE A 162 2.79 -17.61 -3.64
N GLY A 163 3.79 -17.69 -4.51
CA GLY A 163 3.71 -18.19 -5.88
C GLY A 163 3.36 -17.08 -6.89
N PRO A 164 4.08 -16.98 -8.02
CA PRO A 164 3.96 -15.89 -8.98
C PRO A 164 2.56 -15.76 -9.61
N THR A 165 1.82 -16.86 -9.75
CA THR A 165 0.45 -16.86 -10.28
C THR A 165 -0.58 -16.26 -9.33
N ASN A 166 -0.20 -15.94 -8.09
CA ASN A 166 -1.02 -15.23 -7.10
C ASN A 166 -0.72 -13.72 -7.05
N VAL A 167 0.17 -13.23 -7.92
CA VAL A 167 0.54 -11.82 -8.04
C VAL A 167 -0.08 -11.22 -9.29
N TYR A 168 -0.84 -10.15 -9.12
CA TYR A 168 -1.54 -9.43 -10.17
C TYR A 168 -1.09 -7.97 -10.18
N SER A 169 -0.22 -7.61 -11.13
CA SER A 169 0.38 -6.27 -11.27
C SER A 169 -0.29 -5.46 -12.37
N PHE A 170 -0.63 -4.21 -12.10
CA PHE A 170 -1.36 -3.31 -12.98
C PHE A 170 -0.68 -1.94 -13.07
N GLY A 171 -0.74 -1.30 -14.24
CA GLY A 171 -0.17 0.02 -14.51
C GLY A 171 1.31 -0.01 -14.88
N ILE A 172 1.89 -1.20 -14.96
CA ILE A 172 3.32 -1.41 -15.12
C ILE A 172 3.83 -0.85 -16.45
N ARG A 173 4.78 0.04 -16.39
CA ARG A 173 5.38 0.69 -17.56
C ARG A 173 6.90 0.82 -17.50
N SER A 174 7.50 0.46 -16.35
CA SER A 174 8.94 0.50 -16.11
C SER A 174 9.44 -0.80 -15.49
N GLY A 175 10.62 -1.25 -15.90
CA GLY A 175 11.28 -2.46 -15.45
C GLY A 175 12.32 -2.95 -16.44
N MET A 176 13.17 -3.89 -16.04
CA MET A 176 14.14 -4.50 -16.93
C MET A 176 13.48 -5.53 -17.85
N LYS A 177 14.03 -5.72 -19.04
CA LYS A 177 13.55 -6.72 -19.99
C LYS A 177 13.49 -8.13 -19.36
N GLU A 178 14.45 -8.44 -18.53
CA GLU A 178 14.59 -9.72 -17.82
C GLU A 178 13.43 -9.95 -16.83
N GLU A 179 12.97 -8.90 -16.14
CA GLU A 179 11.83 -8.95 -15.21
C GLU A 179 10.53 -9.30 -15.95
N PHE A 180 10.25 -8.62 -17.06
CA PHE A 180 9.09 -8.95 -17.91
C PHE A 180 9.16 -10.36 -18.52
N LYS A 181 10.37 -10.80 -18.88
CA LYS A 181 10.58 -12.15 -19.40
C LYS A 181 10.31 -13.19 -18.32
N TRP A 182 10.90 -13.01 -17.14
CA TRP A 182 10.68 -13.91 -15.99
C TRP A 182 9.20 -13.99 -15.64
N ALA A 183 8.51 -12.86 -15.47
CA ALA A 183 7.08 -12.83 -15.13
C ALA A 183 6.24 -13.64 -16.14
N LYS A 184 6.54 -13.49 -17.43
CA LYS A 184 5.86 -14.26 -18.49
C LYS A 184 6.15 -15.77 -18.38
N GLU A 185 7.39 -16.15 -18.12
CA GLU A 185 7.81 -17.56 -18.01
C GLU A 185 7.16 -18.27 -16.83
N VAL A 186 6.96 -17.57 -15.70
CA VAL A 186 6.33 -18.15 -14.49
C VAL A 186 4.81 -17.98 -14.46
N GLY A 187 4.21 -17.32 -15.46
CA GLY A 187 2.77 -17.11 -15.53
C GLY A 187 2.22 -16.04 -14.59
N MET A 188 3.06 -15.11 -14.13
CA MET A 188 2.63 -13.95 -13.35
C MET A 188 1.80 -13.00 -14.21
N HIS A 189 0.73 -12.45 -13.65
CA HIS A 189 -0.08 -11.47 -14.35
C HIS A 189 0.55 -10.07 -14.29
N ILE A 190 0.86 -9.49 -15.46
CA ILE A 190 1.27 -8.10 -15.60
C ILE A 190 0.41 -7.41 -16.65
N SER A 191 -0.37 -6.43 -16.22
CA SER A 191 -1.05 -5.47 -17.10
C SER A 191 -0.19 -4.23 -17.28
N LYS A 192 0.13 -3.92 -18.55
CA LYS A 192 0.97 -2.75 -18.87
C LYS A 192 0.10 -1.54 -19.11
N PHE A 193 0.51 -0.40 -18.56
CA PHE A 193 -0.05 0.95 -18.77
C PHE A 193 -1.46 1.14 -18.16
N GLU A 194 -2.29 0.14 -18.13
CA GLU A 194 -3.69 0.20 -17.73
C GLU A 194 -3.93 -0.47 -16.40
N VAL A 195 -4.91 0.02 -15.63
CA VAL A 195 -5.31 -0.54 -14.34
C VAL A 195 -6.77 -0.99 -14.36
N LEU A 196 -7.72 -0.08 -14.60
CA LEU A 196 -9.14 -0.30 -14.32
C LEU A 196 -9.75 -1.45 -15.12
N GLU A 197 -9.59 -1.47 -16.45
CA GLU A 197 -10.25 -2.50 -17.26
C GLU A 197 -9.64 -3.90 -17.06
N PRO A 198 -8.30 -4.08 -17.10
CA PRO A 198 -7.72 -5.40 -16.82
C PRO A 198 -7.96 -5.86 -15.37
N LEU A 199 -8.06 -4.94 -14.40
CA LEU A 199 -8.44 -5.26 -13.03
C LEU A 199 -9.86 -5.86 -12.97
N LYS A 200 -10.84 -5.22 -13.63
CA LYS A 200 -12.21 -5.72 -13.70
C LYS A 200 -12.32 -7.14 -14.29
N GLU A 201 -11.45 -7.48 -15.23
CA GLU A 201 -11.39 -8.84 -15.82
C GLU A 201 -10.91 -9.89 -14.81
N ILE A 202 -9.99 -9.49 -13.92
CA ILE A 202 -9.40 -10.40 -12.92
C ILE A 202 -10.25 -10.55 -11.66
N LEU A 203 -10.93 -9.48 -11.20
CA LEU A 203 -11.67 -9.46 -9.95
C LEU A 203 -12.63 -10.64 -9.74
N PRO A 204 -13.40 -11.10 -10.76
CA PRO A 204 -14.26 -12.29 -10.59
C PRO A 204 -13.50 -13.57 -10.23
N THR A 205 -12.24 -13.71 -10.66
CA THR A 205 -11.40 -14.87 -10.35
C THR A 205 -10.88 -14.87 -8.91
N LEU A 206 -10.92 -13.71 -8.25
CA LEU A 206 -10.47 -13.49 -6.88
C LEU A 206 -11.65 -13.47 -5.87
N ALA A 207 -12.88 -13.65 -6.33
CA ALA A 207 -14.05 -13.61 -5.45
C ALA A 207 -13.93 -14.59 -4.28
N GLY A 208 -14.09 -14.07 -3.05
CA GLY A 208 -13.99 -14.85 -1.81
C GLY A 208 -12.56 -15.18 -1.34
N ARG A 209 -11.54 -15.01 -2.18
CA ARG A 209 -10.13 -15.18 -1.76
C ARG A 209 -9.69 -14.02 -0.86
N PRO A 210 -8.79 -14.29 0.11
CA PRO A 210 -8.09 -13.21 0.79
C PRO A 210 -7.14 -12.51 -0.19
N VAL A 211 -7.28 -11.19 -0.30
CA VAL A 211 -6.47 -10.35 -1.17
C VAL A 211 -5.81 -9.24 -0.36
N TYR A 212 -4.52 -9.07 -0.54
CA TYR A 212 -3.80 -7.88 -0.12
C TYR A 212 -3.72 -6.89 -1.29
N VAL A 213 -3.88 -5.60 -1.01
CA VAL A 213 -3.75 -4.56 -2.04
C VAL A 213 -2.60 -3.64 -1.66
N THR A 214 -1.57 -3.56 -2.50
CA THR A 214 -0.49 -2.57 -2.40
C THR A 214 -0.58 -1.59 -3.54
N ILE A 215 -0.51 -0.30 -3.21
CA ILE A 215 -0.56 0.79 -4.17
C ILE A 215 0.72 1.62 -4.03
N ASP A 216 1.57 1.59 -5.06
CA ASP A 216 2.57 2.62 -5.21
C ASP A 216 1.92 3.87 -5.79
N ILE A 217 2.17 5.03 -5.17
CA ILE A 217 1.56 6.29 -5.63
C ILE A 217 2.02 6.67 -7.03
N ASP A 218 3.16 6.15 -7.50
CA ASP A 218 3.71 6.42 -8.81
C ASP A 218 3.02 5.66 -9.95
N VAL A 219 2.06 4.76 -9.64
CA VAL A 219 1.12 4.25 -10.65
C VAL A 219 0.40 5.40 -11.34
N LEU A 220 0.18 6.50 -10.61
CA LEU A 220 -0.34 7.74 -11.15
C LEU A 220 0.69 8.42 -12.08
N ASP A 221 0.18 9.08 -13.10
CA ASP A 221 1.00 9.98 -13.91
C ASP A 221 1.58 11.11 -13.04
N PRO A 222 2.83 11.57 -13.26
CA PRO A 222 3.43 12.68 -12.53
C PRO A 222 2.62 13.98 -12.55
N ALA A 223 1.72 14.16 -13.53
CA ALA A 223 0.76 15.26 -13.56
C ALA A 223 -0.27 15.18 -12.41
N HIS A 224 -0.50 13.99 -11.85
CA HIS A 224 -1.42 13.73 -10.76
C HIS A 224 -0.73 13.51 -9.41
N ALA A 225 0.50 12.95 -9.43
CA ALA A 225 1.28 12.65 -8.23
C ALA A 225 2.78 12.92 -8.45
N PRO A 226 3.21 14.19 -8.49
CA PRO A 226 4.63 14.52 -8.66
C PRO A 226 5.49 14.20 -7.45
N GLY A 227 4.90 14.03 -6.27
CA GLY A 227 5.59 13.80 -4.98
C GLY A 227 5.92 12.35 -4.71
N THR A 228 6.74 11.75 -5.57
CA THR A 228 7.29 10.41 -5.40
C THR A 228 8.78 10.38 -5.73
N GLY A 229 9.47 9.32 -5.29
CA GLY A 229 10.90 9.13 -5.51
C GLY A 229 11.24 8.84 -6.97
N THR A 230 10.54 7.93 -7.60
CA THR A 230 10.84 7.41 -8.94
C THR A 230 9.68 7.66 -9.88
N VAL A 231 9.61 8.89 -10.43
CA VAL A 231 8.53 9.28 -11.35
C VAL A 231 8.70 8.61 -12.72
N ASP A 232 7.60 8.09 -13.26
CA ASP A 232 7.54 7.57 -14.62
C ASP A 232 6.30 8.14 -15.34
N ALA A 233 6.48 8.70 -16.53
CA ALA A 233 5.43 9.34 -17.30
C ALA A 233 4.53 8.31 -18.00
N GLY A 234 3.29 8.71 -18.31
CA GLY A 234 2.31 7.84 -18.97
C GLY A 234 1.52 6.97 -18.03
N GLY A 235 1.41 7.38 -16.76
CA GLY A 235 0.60 6.72 -15.74
C GLY A 235 -0.89 7.01 -15.86
N ILE A 236 -1.66 6.40 -14.96
CA ILE A 236 -3.11 6.60 -14.90
C ILE A 236 -3.47 7.91 -14.19
N THR A 237 -4.71 8.36 -14.37
CA THR A 237 -5.22 9.51 -13.64
C THR A 237 -5.65 9.14 -12.22
N SER A 238 -5.70 10.12 -11.31
CA SER A 238 -6.26 9.92 -9.96
C SER A 238 -7.74 9.47 -10.00
N ARG A 239 -8.50 9.88 -11.02
CA ARG A 239 -9.88 9.41 -11.24
C ARG A 239 -9.93 7.92 -11.54
N GLU A 240 -9.03 7.43 -12.38
CA GLU A 240 -8.95 6.00 -12.75
C GLU A 240 -8.51 5.14 -11.56
N LEU A 241 -7.54 5.61 -10.77
CA LEU A 241 -7.14 4.90 -9.54
C LEU A 241 -8.31 4.79 -8.55
N LEU A 242 -9.04 5.88 -8.29
CA LEU A 242 -10.22 5.84 -7.44
C LEU A 242 -11.29 4.90 -7.99
N ALA A 243 -11.54 4.90 -9.30
CA ALA A 243 -12.47 3.96 -9.94
C ALA A 243 -12.02 2.49 -9.77
N SER A 244 -10.70 2.24 -9.80
CA SER A 244 -10.12 0.91 -9.57
C SER A 244 -10.34 0.44 -8.12
N ILE A 245 -10.14 1.33 -7.14
CA ILE A 245 -10.45 1.06 -5.72
C ILE A 245 -11.93 0.69 -5.55
N HIS A 246 -12.85 1.47 -6.16
CA HIS A 246 -14.28 1.21 -6.09
C HIS A 246 -14.70 -0.07 -6.84
N ALA A 247 -13.99 -0.43 -7.92
CA ALA A 247 -14.22 -1.71 -8.62
C ALA A 247 -13.91 -2.89 -7.69
N ILE A 248 -12.84 -2.81 -6.89
CA ILE A 248 -12.53 -3.84 -5.87
C ILE A 248 -13.64 -3.91 -4.82
N VAL A 249 -14.11 -2.75 -4.30
CA VAL A 249 -15.24 -2.70 -3.32
C VAL A 249 -16.47 -3.44 -3.84
N ASN A 250 -16.81 -3.25 -5.11
CA ASN A 250 -18.01 -3.78 -5.72
C ASN A 250 -17.88 -5.22 -6.26
N SER A 251 -16.71 -5.83 -6.16
CA SER A 251 -16.42 -7.13 -6.79
C SER A 251 -16.71 -8.35 -5.94
N GLY A 252 -16.91 -8.17 -4.62
CA GLY A 252 -17.00 -9.27 -3.67
C GLY A 252 -15.64 -9.90 -3.30
N VAL A 253 -14.54 -9.32 -3.72
CA VAL A 253 -13.19 -9.69 -3.26
C VAL A 253 -13.04 -9.35 -1.78
N ARG A 254 -12.45 -10.27 -1.02
CA ARG A 254 -12.17 -10.06 0.41
C ARG A 254 -10.79 -9.43 0.60
N VAL A 255 -10.73 -8.09 0.65
CA VAL A 255 -9.50 -7.39 0.99
C VAL A 255 -9.22 -7.59 2.49
N VAL A 256 -8.06 -8.17 2.82
CA VAL A 256 -7.67 -8.53 4.20
C VAL A 256 -6.59 -7.63 4.78
N GLY A 257 -6.03 -6.75 3.98
CA GLY A 257 -5.05 -5.74 4.35
C GLY A 257 -4.62 -4.95 3.13
N SER A 258 -4.03 -3.79 3.35
CA SER A 258 -3.58 -2.91 2.26
C SER A 258 -2.51 -1.93 2.71
N ASP A 259 -1.76 -1.39 1.75
CA ASP A 259 -0.88 -0.25 1.96
C ASP A 259 -0.88 0.72 0.77
N LEU A 260 -0.41 1.93 1.05
CA LEU A 260 -0.08 2.97 0.07
C LEU A 260 1.35 3.43 0.35
N VAL A 261 2.21 3.37 -0.65
CA VAL A 261 3.66 3.58 -0.51
C VAL A 261 4.20 4.68 -1.44
N GLU A 262 5.47 5.02 -1.28
CA GLU A 262 6.30 5.92 -2.10
C GLU A 262 5.86 7.38 -2.17
N VAL A 263 4.99 7.85 -1.26
CA VAL A 263 4.68 9.28 -1.16
C VAL A 263 5.87 10.03 -0.58
N ALA A 264 6.51 10.86 -1.41
CA ALA A 264 7.69 11.66 -1.05
C ALA A 264 7.38 13.18 -1.12
N PRO A 265 6.83 13.76 -0.04
CA PRO A 265 6.26 15.11 -0.04
C PRO A 265 7.29 16.21 -0.35
N ILE A 266 8.58 15.97 -0.15
CA ILE A 266 9.63 16.94 -0.42
C ILE A 266 9.76 17.32 -1.91
N TYR A 267 9.21 16.49 -2.81
CA TYR A 267 9.22 16.74 -4.26
C TYR A 267 7.92 17.37 -4.77
N ASP A 268 6.97 17.63 -3.88
CA ASP A 268 5.68 18.24 -4.21
C ASP A 268 5.31 19.36 -3.25
N PRO A 269 5.85 20.58 -3.44
CA PRO A 269 5.50 21.74 -2.62
C PRO A 269 4.03 22.14 -2.70
N SER A 270 3.28 21.65 -3.71
CA SER A 270 1.84 21.88 -3.83
C SER A 270 0.99 21.00 -2.93
N GLU A 271 1.58 19.94 -2.34
CA GLU A 271 0.93 18.92 -1.52
C GLU A 271 -0.15 18.11 -2.27
N GLN A 272 -0.21 18.23 -3.59
CA GLN A 272 -1.19 17.52 -4.42
C GLN A 272 -1.12 16.01 -4.21
N THR A 273 0.11 15.45 -4.16
CA THR A 273 0.33 14.01 -3.98
C THR A 273 -0.14 13.55 -2.61
N ALA A 274 0.22 14.27 -1.55
CA ALA A 274 -0.20 13.92 -0.19
C ALA A 274 -1.72 14.03 -0.01
N ASN A 275 -2.35 15.06 -0.60
CA ASN A 275 -3.81 15.21 -0.61
C ASN A 275 -4.49 14.07 -1.39
N THR A 276 -3.94 13.69 -2.54
CA THR A 276 -4.45 12.54 -3.32
C THR A 276 -4.31 11.24 -2.52
N ALA A 277 -3.16 11.02 -1.88
CA ALA A 277 -2.90 9.87 -1.02
C ALA A 277 -3.88 9.82 0.17
N SER A 278 -4.12 10.95 0.83
CA SER A 278 -5.10 11.06 1.92
C SER A 278 -6.52 10.67 1.46
N LYS A 279 -6.92 11.11 0.26
CA LYS A 279 -8.21 10.71 -0.32
C LYS A 279 -8.26 9.22 -0.64
N ILE A 280 -7.18 8.64 -1.17
CA ILE A 280 -7.07 7.21 -1.43
C ILE A 280 -7.25 6.43 -0.12
N ILE A 281 -6.54 6.79 0.94
CA ILE A 281 -6.66 6.16 2.28
C ILE A 281 -8.11 6.23 2.79
N ARG A 282 -8.80 7.36 2.65
CA ARG A 282 -10.23 7.48 3.01
C ARG A 282 -11.09 6.45 2.25
N GLU A 283 -10.92 6.34 0.93
CA GLU A 283 -11.70 5.39 0.13
C GLU A 283 -11.38 3.93 0.51
N MET A 284 -10.11 3.63 0.84
CA MET A 284 -9.70 2.32 1.33
C MET A 284 -10.36 1.99 2.69
N ILE A 285 -10.39 2.93 3.62
CA ILE A 285 -11.08 2.77 4.92
C ILE A 285 -12.56 2.45 4.69
N LEU A 286 -13.25 3.30 3.93
CA LEU A 286 -14.69 3.19 3.72
C LEU A 286 -15.11 1.98 2.88
N GLY A 287 -14.21 1.51 2.01
CA GLY A 287 -14.51 0.45 1.06
C GLY A 287 -14.06 -0.94 1.48
N TRP A 288 -12.93 -1.06 2.18
CA TRP A 288 -12.26 -2.35 2.39
C TRP A 288 -12.23 -2.80 3.85
N VAL A 289 -12.35 -1.89 4.82
CA VAL A 289 -12.39 -2.29 6.23
C VAL A 289 -13.69 -3.06 6.50
N PRO A 290 -13.61 -4.33 6.99
CA PRO A 290 -14.80 -5.12 7.26
C PRO A 290 -15.57 -4.53 8.45
N LYS A 291 -16.88 -4.31 8.29
CA LYS A 291 -17.74 -3.98 9.44
C LYS A 291 -17.91 -5.25 10.30
N LYS A 292 -17.48 -5.23 11.54
CA LYS A 292 -17.87 -6.24 12.53
C LYS A 292 -19.32 -5.95 12.87
N GLY A 293 -20.22 -6.88 12.48
CA GLY A 293 -21.63 -6.82 12.77
C GLY A 293 -21.95 -6.90 14.27
#